data_e8899d040000ff16114b4bb277cbf7fc
#
_entry.id   e8899d040000ff16114b4bb277cbf7fc
#
_cell.length_a   1.000
_cell.length_b   1.000
_cell.length_c   1.000
_cell.angle_alpha   90.00
_cell.angle_beta   90.00
_cell.angle_gamma   90.00
#
_symmetry.space_group_name_H-M   'P 1'
#
loop_
_entity.id
_entity.type
_entity.pdbx_description
1 polymer ?
#
loop_
_entity_poly.entity_id
_entity_poly.type
_entity_poly.pdbx_seq_one_letter_code
_entity_poly.pdbx_strand_id
1 'polypeptide(L)'
;AQSFVGASFEQPIATAMATGMAPLYLLEAIRSVDPRIRFYQASTSELYGAVQAIPQTEKTPFYPRSPYAVAKLYAHWITQNYRESYGIFGSCGILFNHESPLRGLEFVTRKITDGVAKIRLGQQEFLELGNLDARRDWGFAKEYVDGMWRMLQVDEPDSFILATGRTETVREFTRMAFKVAGIEVDFLGSGKEEKAVDAATGKTVLRINASFYRPAEVDLLIGDSSRAREKLGWEPRTTLEQLCEMMVKSDLRRNEGLISA
;
A
#
# COMPACT_ATOMS: atom_id res chain seq x y z
N ALA A 1 -11.59 2.40 -9.16
CA ALA A 1 -10.28 1.99 -9.66
C ALA A 1 -9.93 0.60 -9.12
N GLN A 2 -9.27 -0.21 -9.92
CA GLN A 2 -8.69 -1.47 -9.48
C GLN A 2 -7.42 -1.17 -8.67
N SER A 3 -7.20 -1.78 -7.51
CA SER A 3 -6.11 -1.43 -6.60
C SER A 3 -5.12 -2.57 -6.34
N PHE A 4 -5.46 -3.82 -6.66
CA PHE A 4 -4.59 -4.96 -6.48
C PHE A 4 -3.64 -5.12 -7.66
N VAL A 5 -2.34 -4.86 -7.45
CA VAL A 5 -1.32 -4.84 -8.52
C VAL A 5 -1.27 -6.18 -9.29
N GLY A 6 -1.38 -7.33 -8.60
CA GLY A 6 -1.36 -8.64 -9.23
C GLY A 6 -2.41 -8.80 -10.33
N ALA A 7 -3.66 -8.43 -10.05
CA ALA A 7 -4.75 -8.53 -11.02
C ALA A 7 -4.53 -7.67 -12.28
N SER A 8 -3.70 -6.63 -12.23
CA SER A 8 -3.42 -5.79 -13.40
C SER A 8 -2.65 -6.52 -14.50
N PHE A 9 -1.88 -7.54 -14.16
CA PHE A 9 -1.18 -8.38 -15.14
C PHE A 9 -2.14 -9.33 -15.87
N GLU A 10 -3.19 -9.76 -15.19
CA GLU A 10 -4.24 -10.65 -15.77
C GLU A 10 -5.28 -9.85 -16.54
N GLN A 11 -5.59 -8.61 -16.08
CA GLN A 11 -6.65 -7.77 -16.64
C GLN A 11 -6.13 -6.35 -16.99
N PRO A 12 -5.13 -6.21 -17.89
CA PRO A 12 -4.50 -4.92 -18.18
C PRO A 12 -5.45 -3.91 -18.81
N ILE A 13 -6.35 -4.34 -19.70
CA ILE A 13 -7.32 -3.46 -20.38
C ILE A 13 -8.34 -2.92 -19.38
N ALA A 14 -8.94 -3.77 -18.56
CA ALA A 14 -9.88 -3.36 -17.52
C ALA A 14 -9.21 -2.40 -16.52
N THR A 15 -7.97 -2.68 -16.14
CA THR A 15 -7.15 -1.81 -15.29
C THR A 15 -6.91 -0.43 -15.93
N ALA A 16 -6.55 -0.37 -17.21
CA ALA A 16 -6.34 0.88 -17.93
C ALA A 16 -7.63 1.73 -17.96
N MET A 17 -8.75 1.13 -18.27
CA MET A 17 -10.05 1.82 -18.33
C MET A 17 -10.51 2.32 -16.95
N ALA A 18 -10.49 1.46 -15.93
CA ALA A 18 -11.00 1.79 -14.61
C ALA A 18 -10.05 2.68 -13.78
N THR A 19 -8.75 2.60 -14.03
CA THR A 19 -7.73 3.27 -13.20
C THR A 19 -7.08 4.44 -13.93
N GLY A 20 -6.86 4.32 -15.24
CA GLY A 20 -6.26 5.37 -16.07
C GLY A 20 -7.30 6.33 -16.65
N MET A 21 -8.28 5.81 -17.39
CA MET A 21 -9.23 6.64 -18.12
C MET A 21 -10.33 7.25 -17.24
N ALA A 22 -10.76 6.58 -16.19
CA ALA A 22 -11.83 7.10 -15.33
C ALA A 22 -11.52 8.50 -14.74
N PRO A 23 -10.29 8.82 -14.27
CA PRO A 23 -9.94 10.18 -13.85
C PRO A 23 -10.10 11.23 -14.96
N LEU A 24 -9.76 10.91 -16.22
CA LEU A 24 -9.99 11.82 -17.34
C LEU A 24 -11.47 12.13 -17.51
N TYR A 25 -12.36 11.14 -17.46
CA TYR A 25 -13.80 11.37 -17.56
C TYR A 25 -14.33 12.24 -16.43
N LEU A 26 -13.83 12.07 -15.20
CA LEU A 26 -14.19 12.92 -14.07
C LEU A 26 -13.69 14.35 -14.24
N LEU A 27 -12.47 14.55 -14.71
CA LEU A 27 -11.89 15.87 -14.96
C LEU A 27 -12.65 16.60 -16.07
N GLU A 28 -13.03 15.91 -17.16
CA GLU A 28 -13.88 16.49 -18.21
C GLU A 28 -15.28 16.86 -17.70
N ALA A 29 -15.87 16.02 -16.86
CA ALA A 29 -17.14 16.35 -16.22
C ALA A 29 -17.01 17.59 -15.32
N ILE A 30 -15.97 17.68 -14.49
CA ILE A 30 -15.67 18.86 -13.65
C ILE A 30 -15.51 20.10 -14.53
N ARG A 31 -14.68 20.01 -15.57
CA ARG A 31 -14.43 21.12 -16.49
C ARG A 31 -15.71 21.65 -17.16
N SER A 32 -16.64 20.75 -17.49
CA SER A 32 -17.87 21.08 -18.21
C SER A 32 -19.00 21.54 -17.29
N VAL A 33 -19.09 21.03 -16.06
CA VAL A 33 -20.21 21.26 -15.15
C VAL A 33 -19.90 22.39 -14.17
N ASP A 34 -18.81 22.27 -13.40
CA ASP A 34 -18.36 23.31 -12.47
C ASP A 34 -16.84 23.18 -12.23
N PRO A 35 -16.02 24.02 -12.87
CA PRO A 35 -14.56 23.97 -12.72
C PRO A 35 -14.04 24.32 -11.32
N ARG A 36 -14.89 24.76 -10.40
CA ARG A 36 -14.54 25.04 -9.00
C ARG A 36 -14.51 23.79 -8.12
N ILE A 37 -15.03 22.66 -8.61
CA ILE A 37 -14.99 21.39 -7.87
C ILE A 37 -13.53 20.98 -7.65
N ARG A 38 -13.18 20.74 -6.38
CA ARG A 38 -11.85 20.27 -5.99
C ARG A 38 -11.74 18.77 -6.21
N PHE A 39 -10.70 18.35 -6.92
CA PHE A 39 -10.48 16.96 -7.30
C PHE A 39 -9.23 16.42 -6.61
N TYR A 40 -9.34 15.24 -6.01
CA TYR A 40 -8.22 14.48 -5.46
C TYR A 40 -7.95 13.26 -6.34
N GLN A 41 -6.72 13.15 -6.85
CA GLN A 41 -6.23 11.97 -7.56
C GLN A 41 -5.43 11.09 -6.61
N ALA A 42 -5.93 9.89 -6.35
CA ALA A 42 -5.17 8.86 -5.64
C ALA A 42 -4.07 8.31 -6.56
N SER A 43 -2.90 8.91 -6.49
CA SER A 43 -1.66 8.36 -7.07
C SER A 43 -1.07 7.29 -6.14
N THR A 44 0.11 6.77 -6.42
CA THR A 44 0.67 5.63 -5.71
C THR A 44 2.20 5.65 -5.73
N SER A 45 2.85 5.11 -4.71
CA SER A 45 4.30 4.88 -4.71
C SER A 45 4.76 3.89 -5.80
N GLU A 46 3.87 3.05 -6.32
CA GLU A 46 4.16 2.15 -7.44
C GLU A 46 4.54 2.89 -8.74
N LEU A 47 4.27 4.22 -8.83
CA LEU A 47 4.77 5.06 -9.94
C LEU A 47 6.29 5.04 -10.03
N TYR A 48 6.99 4.97 -8.89
CA TYR A 48 8.45 4.95 -8.85
C TYR A 48 9.05 3.65 -9.37
N GLY A 49 8.38 2.53 -9.20
CA GLY A 49 8.70 1.23 -9.79
C GLY A 49 10.17 0.84 -9.68
N ALA A 50 10.94 0.91 -10.78
CA ALA A 50 12.39 0.80 -10.74
C ALA A 50 12.97 2.11 -10.21
N VAL A 51 13.16 2.17 -8.89
CA VAL A 51 13.48 3.37 -8.12
C VAL A 51 14.73 4.09 -8.62
N GLN A 52 14.63 5.39 -8.91
CA GLN A 52 15.72 6.21 -9.45
C GLN A 52 16.44 7.05 -8.38
N ALA A 53 15.85 7.23 -7.21
CA ALA A 53 16.44 7.92 -6.06
C ALA A 53 15.84 7.44 -4.73
N ILE A 54 16.61 7.54 -3.65
CA ILE A 54 16.23 7.13 -2.28
C ILE A 54 16.57 8.28 -1.31
N PRO A 55 15.62 8.75 -0.48
CA PRO A 55 14.17 8.45 -0.55
C PRO A 55 13.51 9.01 -1.80
N GLN A 56 12.30 8.53 -2.14
CA GLN A 56 11.51 9.08 -3.22
C GLN A 56 10.87 10.39 -2.78
N THR A 57 10.96 11.40 -3.66
CA THR A 57 10.32 12.72 -3.51
C THR A 57 9.35 12.95 -4.67
N GLU A 58 8.56 14.02 -4.62
CA GLU A 58 7.66 14.42 -5.72
C GLU A 58 8.42 14.77 -7.02
N LYS A 59 9.73 14.97 -6.95
CA LYS A 59 10.62 15.25 -8.09
C LYS A 59 11.34 14.00 -8.61
N THR A 60 11.30 12.89 -7.90
CA THR A 60 11.95 11.64 -8.33
C THR A 60 11.29 11.14 -9.61
N PRO A 61 12.05 10.81 -10.66
CA PRO A 61 11.50 10.28 -11.90
C PRO A 61 10.71 8.98 -11.69
N PHE A 62 9.58 8.86 -12.37
CA PHE A 62 8.75 7.66 -12.35
C PHE A 62 9.26 6.61 -13.33
N TYR A 63 9.22 5.34 -12.93
CA TYR A 63 9.55 4.19 -13.78
C TYR A 63 8.63 3.00 -13.43
N PRO A 64 7.33 3.03 -13.84
CA PRO A 64 6.35 2.04 -13.43
C PRO A 64 6.71 0.62 -13.89
N ARG A 65 6.39 -0.39 -13.05
CA ARG A 65 6.74 -1.79 -13.26
C ARG A 65 5.53 -2.72 -13.35
N SER A 66 4.32 -2.16 -13.51
CA SER A 66 3.09 -2.93 -13.65
C SER A 66 2.05 -2.18 -14.50
N PRO A 67 1.09 -2.89 -15.15
CA PRO A 67 -0.03 -2.23 -15.83
C PRO A 67 -0.83 -1.31 -14.91
N TYR A 68 -0.98 -1.67 -13.63
CA TYR A 68 -1.55 -0.80 -12.60
C TYR A 68 -0.78 0.52 -12.47
N ALA A 69 0.53 0.45 -12.29
CA ALA A 69 1.36 1.63 -12.12
C ALA A 69 1.35 2.53 -13.37
N VAL A 70 1.36 1.94 -14.57
CA VAL A 70 1.24 2.69 -15.84
C VAL A 70 -0.11 3.41 -15.92
N ALA A 71 -1.21 2.76 -15.58
CA ALA A 71 -2.54 3.37 -15.56
C ALA A 71 -2.62 4.51 -14.51
N LYS A 72 -2.04 4.32 -13.34
CA LYS A 72 -1.95 5.36 -12.31
C LYS A 72 -1.03 6.52 -12.75
N LEU A 73 0.01 6.25 -13.52
CA LEU A 73 0.88 7.28 -14.06
C LEU A 73 0.13 8.18 -15.05
N TYR A 74 -0.65 7.59 -15.94
CA TYR A 74 -1.54 8.36 -16.81
C TYR A 74 -2.49 9.25 -15.99
N ALA A 75 -3.17 8.66 -14.99
CA ALA A 75 -4.10 9.39 -14.13
C ALA A 75 -3.42 10.54 -13.36
N HIS A 76 -2.20 10.34 -12.91
CA HIS A 76 -1.38 11.34 -12.23
C HIS A 76 -1.07 12.51 -13.17
N TRP A 77 -0.54 12.23 -14.35
CA TRP A 77 -0.14 13.27 -15.30
C TRP A 77 -1.33 14.00 -15.94
N ILE A 78 -2.43 13.30 -16.23
CA ILE A 78 -3.60 13.98 -16.76
C ILE A 78 -4.22 14.94 -15.73
N THR A 79 -4.17 14.61 -14.45
CA THR A 79 -4.63 15.51 -13.37
C THR A 79 -3.74 16.75 -13.28
N GLN A 80 -2.43 16.62 -13.37
CA GLN A 80 -1.51 17.77 -13.42
C GLN A 80 -1.75 18.62 -14.67
N ASN A 81 -1.90 17.98 -15.85
CA ASN A 81 -2.18 18.69 -17.10
C ASN A 81 -3.45 19.52 -17.01
N TYR A 82 -4.55 18.97 -16.42
CA TYR A 82 -5.80 19.70 -16.24
C TYR A 82 -5.67 20.87 -15.26
N ARG A 83 -4.85 20.72 -14.23
CA ARG A 83 -4.50 21.82 -13.33
C ARG A 83 -3.78 22.96 -14.07
N GLU A 84 -2.79 22.62 -14.88
CA GLU A 84 -1.97 23.60 -15.60
C GLU A 84 -2.69 24.23 -16.80
N SER A 85 -3.46 23.43 -17.55
CA SER A 85 -4.09 23.88 -18.80
C SER A 85 -5.46 24.52 -18.60
N TYR A 86 -6.21 24.12 -17.59
CA TYR A 86 -7.60 24.56 -17.39
C TYR A 86 -7.85 25.18 -16.02
N GLY A 87 -6.84 25.32 -15.17
CA GLY A 87 -7.00 25.90 -13.83
C GLY A 87 -7.87 25.07 -12.87
N ILE A 88 -8.10 23.78 -13.16
CA ILE A 88 -8.89 22.91 -12.29
C ILE A 88 -8.10 22.60 -11.02
N PHE A 89 -8.77 22.73 -9.88
CA PHE A 89 -8.17 22.34 -8.61
C PHE A 89 -8.00 20.80 -8.55
N GLY A 90 -6.87 20.30 -9.03
CA GLY A 90 -6.52 18.87 -9.04
C GLY A 90 -5.29 18.58 -8.18
N SER A 91 -5.47 18.01 -6.98
CA SER A 91 -4.37 17.58 -6.12
C SER A 91 -4.07 16.10 -6.30
N CYS A 92 -2.76 15.73 -6.32
CA CYS A 92 -2.32 14.35 -6.45
C CYS A 92 -1.67 13.87 -5.16
N GLY A 93 -2.20 12.81 -4.54
CA GLY A 93 -1.56 12.15 -3.40
C GLY A 93 -0.74 10.94 -3.85
N ILE A 94 0.59 11.01 -3.81
CA ILE A 94 1.48 9.87 -4.05
C ILE A 94 1.60 9.10 -2.75
N LEU A 95 0.66 8.18 -2.54
CA LEU A 95 0.54 7.47 -1.27
C LEU A 95 1.40 6.21 -1.29
N PHE A 96 2.19 6.07 -0.23
CA PHE A 96 2.87 4.83 0.10
C PHE A 96 1.87 3.84 0.71
N ASN A 97 2.28 2.61 0.96
CA ASN A 97 1.36 1.60 1.42
C ASN A 97 0.69 2.03 2.74
N HIS A 98 -0.61 2.00 2.78
CA HIS A 98 -1.39 2.40 3.95
C HIS A 98 -2.41 1.32 4.28
N GLU A 99 -2.34 0.88 5.52
CA GLU A 99 -2.94 -0.34 5.99
C GLU A 99 -3.88 -0.08 7.17
N SER A 100 -4.80 -1.00 7.38
CA SER A 100 -5.70 -0.97 8.54
C SER A 100 -6.33 -2.35 8.74
N PRO A 101 -7.06 -2.55 9.86
CA PRO A 101 -7.92 -3.73 10.03
C PRO A 101 -8.98 -3.93 8.93
N LEU A 102 -9.24 -2.94 8.10
CA LEU A 102 -10.19 -2.99 6.98
C LEU A 102 -9.53 -3.28 5.62
N ARG A 103 -8.21 -3.52 5.60
CA ARG A 103 -7.51 -3.86 4.36
C ARG A 103 -8.05 -5.14 3.74
N GLY A 104 -8.08 -5.23 2.40
CA GLY A 104 -8.50 -6.47 1.71
C GLY A 104 -7.54 -7.63 1.98
N LEU A 105 -8.07 -8.85 2.04
CA LEU A 105 -7.30 -10.08 2.33
C LEU A 105 -6.28 -10.44 1.25
N GLU A 106 -6.43 -9.90 0.05
CA GLU A 106 -5.50 -10.05 -1.07
C GLU A 106 -4.18 -9.30 -0.88
N PHE A 107 -4.13 -8.32 0.04
CA PHE A 107 -2.92 -7.54 0.33
C PHE A 107 -2.07 -8.20 1.39
N VAL A 108 -0.75 -8.12 1.20
CA VAL A 108 0.23 -8.87 1.99
C VAL A 108 0.11 -8.67 3.50
N THR A 109 -0.07 -7.45 3.97
CA THR A 109 -0.20 -7.15 5.41
C THR A 109 -1.41 -7.82 6.02
N ARG A 110 -2.59 -7.70 5.38
CA ARG A 110 -3.80 -8.33 5.86
C ARG A 110 -3.77 -9.86 5.71
N LYS A 111 -3.19 -10.36 4.63
CA LYS A 111 -2.94 -11.79 4.45
C LYS A 111 -2.09 -12.37 5.59
N ILE A 112 -1.07 -11.62 6.02
CA ILE A 112 -0.23 -12.00 7.16
C ILE A 112 -1.04 -11.99 8.45
N THR A 113 -1.69 -10.88 8.78
CA THR A 113 -2.36 -10.72 10.08
C THR A 113 -3.54 -11.68 10.25
N ASP A 114 -4.35 -11.91 9.22
CA ASP A 114 -5.43 -12.89 9.21
C ASP A 114 -4.90 -14.32 9.27
N GLY A 115 -3.88 -14.66 8.48
CA GLY A 115 -3.26 -15.99 8.50
C GLY A 115 -2.63 -16.32 9.85
N VAL A 116 -1.92 -15.38 10.46
CA VAL A 116 -1.35 -15.51 11.81
C VAL A 116 -2.45 -15.71 12.86
N ALA A 117 -3.55 -14.96 12.76
CA ALA A 117 -4.70 -15.13 13.67
C ALA A 117 -5.31 -16.53 13.54
N LYS A 118 -5.51 -17.02 12.30
CA LYS A 118 -6.02 -18.38 12.04
C LYS A 118 -5.08 -19.48 12.55
N ILE A 119 -3.76 -19.30 12.37
CA ILE A 119 -2.77 -20.25 12.90
C ILE A 119 -2.84 -20.30 14.43
N ARG A 120 -2.91 -19.14 15.09
CA ARG A 120 -3.04 -19.04 16.54
C ARG A 120 -4.29 -19.75 17.07
N LEU A 121 -5.40 -19.69 16.33
CA LEU A 121 -6.68 -20.31 16.68
C LEU A 121 -6.79 -21.77 16.21
N GLY A 122 -5.76 -22.33 15.59
CA GLY A 122 -5.78 -23.71 15.08
C GLY A 122 -6.66 -23.93 13.84
N GLN A 123 -7.04 -22.87 13.15
CA GLN A 123 -7.91 -22.89 11.96
C GLN A 123 -7.11 -23.03 10.64
N GLN A 124 -5.79 -22.84 10.71
CA GLN A 124 -4.87 -22.94 9.57
C GLN A 124 -3.52 -23.47 10.04
N GLU A 125 -2.87 -24.32 9.24
CA GLU A 125 -1.58 -24.90 9.60
C GLU A 125 -0.42 -23.94 9.33
N PHE A 126 -0.39 -23.31 8.15
CA PHE A 126 0.69 -22.42 7.74
C PHE A 126 0.19 -21.31 6.80
N LEU A 127 0.93 -20.22 6.77
CA LEU A 127 0.74 -19.10 5.86
C LEU A 127 1.62 -19.30 4.60
N GLU A 128 1.11 -18.90 3.42
CA GLU A 128 1.90 -18.86 2.19
C GLU A 128 2.14 -17.42 1.75
N LEU A 129 3.41 -17.05 1.54
CA LEU A 129 3.84 -15.75 1.06
C LEU A 129 4.77 -15.90 -0.16
N GLY A 130 5.00 -14.79 -0.87
CA GLY A 130 6.00 -14.69 -1.93
C GLY A 130 7.34 -14.19 -1.40
N ASN A 131 7.87 -13.12 -2.01
CA ASN A 131 9.15 -12.51 -1.66
C ASN A 131 9.12 -11.88 -0.26
N LEU A 132 9.85 -12.48 0.69
CA LEU A 132 9.96 -11.97 2.06
C LEU A 132 10.95 -10.80 2.19
N ASP A 133 11.83 -10.58 1.21
CA ASP A 133 12.84 -9.53 1.24
C ASP A 133 12.33 -8.20 0.70
N ALA A 134 11.17 -8.19 0.04
CA ALA A 134 10.55 -6.96 -0.47
C ALA A 134 10.33 -5.96 0.68
N ARG A 135 10.76 -4.72 0.46
CA ARG A 135 10.71 -3.65 1.47
C ARG A 135 9.64 -2.64 1.13
N ARG A 136 8.82 -2.30 2.11
CA ARG A 136 7.72 -1.33 1.93
C ARG A 136 7.67 -0.37 3.11
N ASP A 137 7.23 0.84 2.80
CA ASP A 137 6.83 1.85 3.78
C ASP A 137 5.33 1.66 4.04
N TRP A 138 4.99 1.23 5.24
CA TRP A 138 3.60 0.96 5.66
C TRP A 138 3.15 1.94 6.73
N GLY A 139 2.09 2.68 6.47
CA GLY A 139 1.46 3.60 7.42
C GLY A 139 0.01 3.24 7.74
N PHE A 140 -0.59 3.96 8.68
CA PHE A 140 -1.98 3.76 9.08
C PHE A 140 -2.96 4.49 8.16
N ALA A 141 -3.87 3.78 7.52
CA ALA A 141 -4.78 4.31 6.51
C ALA A 141 -5.62 5.50 6.98
N LYS A 142 -6.02 5.54 8.26
CA LYS A 142 -6.79 6.66 8.82
C LYS A 142 -6.02 7.99 8.76
N GLU A 143 -4.70 7.96 9.00
CA GLU A 143 -3.85 9.15 8.89
C GLU A 143 -3.69 9.59 7.44
N TYR A 144 -3.60 8.63 6.51
CA TYR A 144 -3.52 8.92 5.06
C TYR A 144 -4.82 9.55 4.54
N VAL A 145 -5.98 9.09 5.02
CA VAL A 145 -7.28 9.72 4.68
C VAL A 145 -7.35 11.17 5.17
N ASP A 146 -6.83 11.47 6.37
CA ASP A 146 -6.70 12.84 6.86
C ASP A 146 -5.82 13.68 5.91
N GLY A 147 -4.70 13.14 5.45
CA GLY A 147 -3.85 13.78 4.44
C GLY A 147 -4.55 14.04 3.12
N MET A 148 -5.33 13.07 2.62
CA MET A 148 -6.14 13.24 1.40
C MET A 148 -7.14 14.40 1.56
N TRP A 149 -7.79 14.48 2.71
CA TRP A 149 -8.72 15.57 3.01
C TRP A 149 -8.01 16.93 3.06
N ARG A 150 -6.85 17.02 3.74
CA ARG A 150 -6.05 18.24 3.84
C ARG A 150 -5.61 18.75 2.47
N MET A 151 -5.25 17.86 1.53
CA MET A 151 -4.90 18.25 0.16
C MET A 151 -6.02 19.00 -0.57
N LEU A 152 -7.27 18.79 -0.17
CA LEU A 152 -8.42 19.49 -0.71
C LEU A 152 -8.80 20.76 0.09
N GLN A 153 -8.10 21.10 1.19
CA GLN A 153 -8.38 22.27 2.01
C GLN A 153 -7.39 23.42 1.76
N VAL A 154 -6.26 23.16 1.10
CA VAL A 154 -5.29 24.21 0.77
C VAL A 154 -5.77 25.14 -0.34
N ASP A 155 -5.17 26.33 -0.44
CA ASP A 155 -5.57 27.32 -1.44
C ASP A 155 -5.14 26.93 -2.86
N GLU A 156 -3.98 26.29 -3.00
CA GLU A 156 -3.44 25.88 -4.29
C GLU A 156 -3.24 24.35 -4.37
N PRO A 157 -3.69 23.70 -5.47
CA PRO A 157 -3.50 22.28 -5.65
C PRO A 157 -2.04 21.94 -5.94
N ASP A 158 -1.56 20.81 -5.40
CA ASP A 158 -0.20 20.35 -5.63
C ASP A 158 -0.14 18.81 -5.60
N SER A 159 1.05 18.25 -5.77
CA SER A 159 1.33 16.83 -5.57
C SER A 159 2.07 16.62 -4.26
N PHE A 160 1.64 15.64 -3.47
CA PHE A 160 2.16 15.37 -2.14
C PHE A 160 2.44 13.89 -1.94
N ILE A 161 3.60 13.58 -1.36
CA ILE A 161 3.88 12.24 -0.84
C ILE A 161 3.30 12.11 0.56
N LEU A 162 2.56 11.02 0.80
CA LEU A 162 2.24 10.54 2.13
C LEU A 162 2.98 9.23 2.38
N ALA A 163 3.91 9.26 3.32
CA ALA A 163 4.80 8.16 3.66
C ALA A 163 5.23 8.27 5.12
N THR A 164 5.64 7.14 5.72
CA THR A 164 6.16 7.16 7.10
C THR A 164 7.65 7.52 7.15
N GLY A 165 8.37 7.39 6.04
CA GLY A 165 9.83 7.53 5.98
C GLY A 165 10.58 6.34 6.59
N ARG A 166 9.85 5.26 6.95
CA ARG A 166 10.42 4.00 7.41
C ARG A 166 10.04 2.86 6.45
N THR A 167 11.01 2.07 6.07
CA THR A 167 10.77 0.86 5.26
C THR A 167 11.14 -0.38 6.04
N GLU A 168 10.34 -1.44 5.89
CA GLU A 168 10.58 -2.72 6.54
C GLU A 168 10.34 -3.88 5.57
N THR A 169 10.95 -5.04 5.82
CA THR A 169 10.75 -6.24 5.02
C THR A 169 9.44 -6.94 5.34
N VAL A 170 8.91 -7.68 4.37
CA VAL A 170 7.75 -8.58 4.60
C VAL A 170 8.08 -9.59 5.69
N ARG A 171 9.33 -10.07 5.76
CA ARG A 171 9.81 -10.99 6.80
C ARG A 171 9.64 -10.41 8.20
N GLU A 172 10.13 -9.18 8.42
CA GLU A 172 10.05 -8.54 9.74
C GLU A 172 8.61 -8.19 10.13
N PHE A 173 7.79 -7.75 9.17
CA PHE A 173 6.36 -7.56 9.45
C PHE A 173 5.68 -8.87 9.86
N THR A 174 6.03 -9.98 9.21
CA THR A 174 5.53 -11.32 9.54
C THR A 174 5.99 -11.75 10.93
N ARG A 175 7.27 -11.54 11.27
CA ARG A 175 7.81 -11.80 12.62
C ARG A 175 7.05 -11.02 13.69
N MET A 176 6.83 -9.72 13.46
CA MET A 176 6.05 -8.88 14.36
C MET A 176 4.62 -9.41 14.54
N ALA A 177 3.96 -9.83 13.46
CA ALA A 177 2.59 -10.34 13.52
C ALA A 177 2.51 -11.64 14.35
N PHE A 178 3.42 -12.58 14.14
CA PHE A 178 3.49 -13.81 14.95
C PHE A 178 3.75 -13.50 16.42
N LYS A 179 4.68 -12.60 16.70
CA LYS A 179 4.99 -12.17 18.07
C LYS A 179 3.76 -11.57 18.79
N VAL A 180 2.98 -10.74 18.11
CA VAL A 180 1.72 -10.20 18.66
C VAL A 180 0.73 -11.30 18.98
N ALA A 181 0.68 -12.37 18.18
CA ALA A 181 -0.14 -13.55 18.43
C ALA A 181 0.43 -14.51 19.52
N GLY A 182 1.58 -14.18 20.10
CA GLY A 182 2.25 -15.01 21.12
C GLY A 182 2.95 -16.25 20.55
N ILE A 183 3.40 -16.18 19.29
CA ILE A 183 4.14 -17.24 18.60
C ILE A 183 5.53 -16.68 18.22
N GLU A 184 6.59 -17.22 18.78
CA GLU A 184 7.95 -16.90 18.35
C GLU A 184 8.32 -17.77 17.14
N VAL A 185 8.94 -17.17 16.12
CA VAL A 185 9.24 -17.87 14.87
C VAL A 185 10.71 -17.76 14.47
N ASP A 186 11.27 -18.86 14.00
CA ASP A 186 12.59 -18.94 13.39
C ASP A 186 12.45 -19.10 11.87
N PHE A 187 13.13 -18.24 11.11
CA PHE A 187 13.21 -18.34 9.67
C PHE A 187 14.39 -19.24 9.28
N LEU A 188 14.13 -20.26 8.47
CA LEU A 188 15.09 -21.27 8.04
C LEU A 188 15.15 -21.33 6.52
N GLY A 189 16.36 -21.47 5.98
CA GLY A 189 16.59 -21.46 4.53
C GLY A 189 16.65 -20.05 3.95
N SER A 190 16.50 -19.94 2.63
CA SER A 190 16.52 -18.66 1.91
C SER A 190 15.77 -18.76 0.59
N GLY A 191 15.30 -17.62 0.07
CA GLY A 191 14.63 -17.52 -1.22
C GLY A 191 13.36 -18.39 -1.28
N LYS A 192 13.22 -19.22 -2.31
CA LYS A 192 12.02 -20.04 -2.51
C LYS A 192 11.90 -21.23 -1.56
N GLU A 193 13.00 -21.63 -0.93
CA GLU A 193 13.04 -22.73 0.05
C GLU A 193 12.94 -22.23 1.49
N GLU A 194 12.78 -20.92 1.69
CA GLU A 194 12.64 -20.34 3.01
C GLU A 194 11.30 -20.73 3.65
N LYS A 195 11.34 -20.98 4.94
CA LYS A 195 10.15 -21.27 5.76
C LYS A 195 10.29 -20.63 7.13
N ALA A 196 9.19 -20.43 7.84
CA ALA A 196 9.22 -20.12 9.26
C ALA A 196 8.66 -21.29 10.06
N VAL A 197 9.28 -21.56 11.20
CA VAL A 197 8.85 -22.57 12.16
C VAL A 197 8.53 -21.91 13.50
N ASP A 198 7.51 -22.39 14.18
CA ASP A 198 7.23 -22.04 15.58
C ASP A 198 8.37 -22.57 16.44
N ALA A 199 9.07 -21.69 17.13
CA ALA A 199 10.24 -22.01 17.96
C ALA A 199 9.91 -22.97 19.11
N ALA A 200 8.68 -22.95 19.62
CA ALA A 200 8.27 -23.82 20.73
C ALA A 200 7.89 -25.24 20.29
N THR A 201 7.30 -25.38 19.09
CA THR A 201 6.76 -26.67 18.63
C THR A 201 7.53 -27.29 17.47
N GLY A 202 8.38 -26.53 16.78
CA GLY A 202 9.08 -26.94 15.55
C GLY A 202 8.15 -27.08 14.33
N LYS A 203 6.87 -26.77 14.44
CA LYS A 203 5.92 -26.85 13.34
C LYS A 203 6.17 -25.74 12.33
N THR A 204 6.09 -26.07 11.04
CA THR A 204 6.13 -25.06 9.98
C THR A 204 4.86 -24.22 10.01
N VAL A 205 5.01 -22.90 10.14
CA VAL A 205 3.91 -21.92 10.20
C VAL A 205 3.91 -20.94 9.01
N LEU A 206 4.97 -20.97 8.19
CA LEU A 206 5.05 -20.21 6.93
C LEU A 206 5.84 -20.98 5.89
N ARG A 207 5.39 -20.91 4.64
CA ARG A 207 6.11 -21.42 3.44
C ARG A 207 6.11 -20.36 2.35
N ILE A 208 7.12 -20.43 1.47
CA ILE A 208 7.17 -19.61 0.26
C ILE A 208 6.37 -20.30 -0.84
N ASN A 209 5.50 -19.53 -1.50
CA ASN A 209 4.80 -19.96 -2.70
C ASN A 209 5.32 -19.14 -3.88
N ALA A 210 5.98 -19.82 -4.84
CA ALA A 210 6.60 -19.18 -5.99
C ALA A 210 5.57 -18.46 -6.91
N SER A 211 4.30 -18.87 -6.90
CA SER A 211 3.24 -18.23 -7.69
C SER A 211 2.91 -16.81 -7.24
N PHE A 212 3.33 -16.43 -6.02
CA PHE A 212 3.11 -15.08 -5.49
C PHE A 212 4.24 -14.09 -5.82
N TYR A 213 5.29 -14.54 -6.51
CA TYR A 213 6.30 -13.61 -7.03
C TYR A 213 5.75 -12.83 -8.21
N ARG A 214 5.97 -11.52 -8.22
CA ARG A 214 5.55 -10.67 -9.34
C ARG A 214 6.50 -10.83 -10.52
N PRO A 215 6.03 -10.75 -11.78
CA PRO A 215 6.89 -10.78 -12.96
C PRO A 215 7.95 -9.67 -12.99
N ALA A 216 7.62 -8.51 -12.40
CA ALA A 216 8.52 -7.38 -12.21
C ALA A 216 8.35 -6.85 -10.80
N GLU A 217 9.29 -7.18 -9.93
CA GLU A 217 9.25 -6.79 -8.51
C GLU A 217 9.72 -5.34 -8.32
N VAL A 218 9.22 -4.73 -7.26
CA VAL A 218 9.68 -3.44 -6.73
C VAL A 218 10.34 -3.73 -5.39
N ASP A 219 11.67 -3.61 -5.34
CA ASP A 219 12.45 -4.08 -4.19
C ASP A 219 12.34 -3.15 -2.97
N LEU A 220 12.34 -1.83 -3.20
CA LEU A 220 12.38 -0.84 -2.14
C LEU A 220 11.48 0.35 -2.45
N LEU A 221 10.59 0.67 -1.51
CA LEU A 221 9.85 1.93 -1.49
C LEU A 221 10.01 2.60 -0.12
N ILE A 222 10.46 3.85 -0.12
CA ILE A 222 10.58 4.73 1.06
C ILE A 222 10.36 6.18 0.63
N GLY A 223 9.32 6.83 1.16
CA GLY A 223 8.92 8.17 0.74
C GLY A 223 9.42 9.27 1.68
N ASP A 224 9.69 10.44 1.10
CA ASP A 224 9.92 11.69 1.83
C ASP A 224 8.64 12.53 1.85
N SER A 225 8.00 12.63 3.01
CA SER A 225 6.77 13.40 3.23
C SER A 225 7.02 14.84 3.72
N SER A 226 8.22 15.38 3.58
CA SER A 226 8.57 16.72 4.07
C SER A 226 7.65 17.79 3.50
N ARG A 227 7.30 17.73 2.20
CA ARG A 227 6.37 18.68 1.59
C ARG A 227 4.96 18.60 2.20
N ALA A 228 4.46 17.40 2.50
CA ALA A 228 3.16 17.23 3.16
C ALA A 228 3.19 17.79 4.60
N ARG A 229 4.30 17.61 5.32
CA ARG A 229 4.49 18.21 6.65
C ARG A 229 4.46 19.73 6.57
N GLU A 230 5.21 20.33 5.66
CA GLU A 230 5.35 21.78 5.54
C GLU A 230 4.04 22.46 5.10
N LYS A 231 3.39 21.92 4.04
CA LYS A 231 2.24 22.57 3.42
C LYS A 231 0.88 22.13 3.96
N LEU A 232 0.77 20.90 4.46
CA LEU A 232 -0.48 20.35 4.96
C LEU A 232 -0.50 20.21 6.50
N GLY A 233 0.64 20.36 7.17
CA GLY A 233 0.78 20.00 8.59
C GLY A 233 0.51 18.54 8.85
N TRP A 234 0.73 17.66 7.85
CA TRP A 234 0.49 16.23 7.94
C TRP A 234 1.75 15.48 8.30
N GLU A 235 1.64 14.59 9.27
CA GLU A 235 2.69 13.64 9.63
C GLU A 235 2.09 12.33 10.15
N PRO A 236 2.72 11.18 9.89
CA PRO A 236 2.32 9.90 10.46
C PRO A 236 2.72 9.84 11.94
N ARG A 237 1.85 9.28 12.78
CA ARG A 237 2.06 9.14 14.24
C ARG A 237 2.04 7.69 14.69
N THR A 238 1.28 6.84 13.97
CA THR A 238 1.16 5.41 14.27
C THR A 238 2.42 4.69 13.82
N THR A 239 3.10 4.01 14.74
CA THR A 239 4.27 3.20 14.40
C THR A 239 3.86 1.91 13.68
N LEU A 240 4.81 1.27 12.99
CA LEU A 240 4.54 -0.01 12.32
C LEU A 240 4.16 -1.11 13.31
N GLU A 241 4.76 -1.10 14.49
CA GLU A 241 4.46 -2.04 15.58
C GLU A 241 3.03 -1.87 16.08
N GLN A 242 2.59 -0.62 16.31
CA GLN A 242 1.21 -0.31 16.71
C GLN A 242 0.19 -0.70 15.63
N LEU A 243 0.52 -0.46 14.36
CA LEU A 243 -0.31 -0.84 13.23
C LEU A 243 -0.43 -2.36 13.12
N CYS A 244 0.68 -3.09 13.20
CA CYS A 244 0.71 -4.54 13.18
C CYS A 244 -0.13 -5.12 14.32
N GLU A 245 0.07 -4.61 15.54
CA GLU A 245 -0.68 -5.04 16.73
C GLU A 245 -2.19 -4.81 16.56
N MET A 246 -2.58 -3.64 16.06
CA MET A 246 -3.98 -3.29 15.79
C MET A 246 -4.62 -4.27 14.80
N MET A 247 -3.91 -4.60 13.70
CA MET A 247 -4.39 -5.49 12.66
C MET A 247 -4.52 -6.93 13.16
N VAL A 248 -3.48 -7.47 13.83
CA VAL A 248 -3.51 -8.85 14.37
C VAL A 248 -4.61 -9.00 15.42
N LYS A 249 -4.73 -8.07 16.37
CA LYS A 249 -5.80 -8.12 17.40
C LYS A 249 -7.20 -8.06 16.78
N SER A 250 -7.37 -7.28 15.72
CA SER A 250 -8.63 -7.22 15.00
C SER A 250 -8.94 -8.53 14.29
N ASP A 251 -7.95 -9.16 13.66
CA ASP A 251 -8.15 -10.43 12.95
C ASP A 251 -8.35 -11.62 13.89
N LEU A 252 -7.73 -11.61 15.07
CA LEU A 252 -8.04 -12.59 16.13
C LEU A 252 -9.53 -12.50 16.50
N ARG A 253 -10.04 -11.30 16.81
CA ARG A 253 -11.47 -11.10 17.17
C ARG A 253 -12.43 -11.52 16.06
N ARG A 254 -12.07 -11.27 14.76
CA ARG A 254 -12.89 -11.69 13.61
C ARG A 254 -12.95 -13.20 13.49
N ASN A 255 -11.80 -13.85 13.58
CA ASN A 255 -11.72 -15.30 13.45
C ASN A 255 -12.27 -16.05 14.67
N GLU A 256 -12.37 -15.39 15.82
CA GLU A 256 -13.13 -15.86 17.01
C GLU A 256 -14.64 -15.61 16.89
N GLY A 257 -15.10 -14.88 15.86
CA GLY A 257 -16.51 -14.54 15.69
C GLY A 257 -17.03 -13.40 16.60
N LEU A 258 -16.11 -12.62 17.19
CA LEU A 258 -16.44 -11.53 18.13
C LEU A 258 -16.81 -10.21 17.44
N ILE A 259 -16.41 -10.05 16.17
CA ILE A 259 -16.75 -8.88 15.33
C ILE A 259 -17.05 -9.34 13.91
N SER A 260 -17.93 -8.61 13.20
CA SER A 260 -18.22 -8.87 11.78
C SER A 260 -17.01 -8.59 10.89
N ALA A 261 -16.97 -9.30 9.77
CA ALA A 261 -15.90 -9.22 8.79
C ALA A 261 -15.83 -7.83 8.09
#